data_7576b2691e8d595a69b1112994450b7f
#
_entry.id   7576b2691e8d595a69b1112994450b7f
#
_cell.length_a   1.000
_cell.length_b   1.000
_cell.length_c   1.000
_cell.angle_alpha   90.00
_cell.angle_beta   90.00
_cell.angle_gamma   90.00
#
_symmetry.space_group_name_H-M   'P 1'
#
loop_
_entity.id
_entity.type
_entity.pdbx_description
1 polymer ?
#
loop_
_entity_poly.entity_id
_entity_poly.type
_entity_poly.pdbx_seq_one_letter_code
_entity_poly.pdbx_strand_id
1 'polypeptide(L)'
;MKKLICLLLMIASSFVVLAQTSIAGVAFGSDYTSAKNILENKYGQQKWDSDKNYIHFENKEYGGIYFNDLYFNFQYSGSRGYFNKCVFVIWCNNANEAKERRDYIASAVGKYYNLYEKTLDNGFKMYQGGEDPTNKDNYVFFIDVLVPSGKGSHYGARLFYGPYNYVIENF
;
A
#
# COMPACT_ATOMS: atom_id res chain seq x y z
N MET A 1 -15.65 -35.69 -28.86
CA MET A 1 -15.52 -35.40 -27.43
C MET A 1 -14.11 -35.00 -26.96
N LYS A 2 -13.01 -35.52 -27.51
CA LYS A 2 -11.63 -35.12 -27.07
C LYS A 2 -11.23 -33.69 -27.42
N LYS A 3 -11.79 -33.03 -28.42
CA LYS A 3 -11.47 -31.63 -28.81
C LYS A 3 -12.10 -30.58 -27.91
N LEU A 4 -13.20 -30.91 -27.21
CA LEU A 4 -13.90 -29.98 -26.31
C LEU A 4 -13.17 -29.85 -24.96
N ILE A 5 -12.50 -30.90 -24.52
CA ILE A 5 -11.75 -30.93 -23.25
C ILE A 5 -10.48 -30.07 -23.34
N CYS A 6 -9.81 -30.03 -24.50
CA CYS A 6 -8.65 -29.16 -24.68
C CYS A 6 -8.99 -27.66 -24.67
N LEU A 7 -10.18 -27.28 -25.11
CA LEU A 7 -10.61 -25.87 -25.12
C LEU A 7 -10.94 -25.38 -23.70
N LEU A 8 -11.47 -26.24 -22.84
CA LEU A 8 -11.74 -25.92 -21.43
C LEU A 8 -10.47 -25.78 -20.57
N LEU A 9 -9.39 -26.50 -20.92
CA LEU A 9 -8.11 -26.44 -20.21
C LEU A 9 -7.28 -25.18 -20.56
N MET A 10 -7.55 -24.53 -21.71
CA MET A 10 -6.88 -23.27 -22.06
C MET A 10 -7.49 -22.02 -21.41
N ILE A 11 -8.69 -22.10 -20.83
CA ILE A 11 -9.34 -20.97 -20.16
C ILE A 11 -8.92 -20.87 -18.69
N ALA A 12 -8.28 -21.91 -18.15
CA ALA A 12 -7.92 -21.99 -16.73
C ALA A 12 -6.54 -21.41 -16.36
N SER A 13 -5.79 -20.83 -17.29
CA SER A 13 -4.40 -20.39 -17.03
C SER A 13 -4.11 -18.92 -17.25
N SER A 14 -5.12 -18.07 -17.35
CA SER A 14 -4.93 -16.61 -17.34
C SER A 14 -5.26 -16.07 -15.95
N PHE A 15 -4.58 -16.51 -14.91
CA PHE A 15 -4.38 -15.64 -13.75
C PHE A 15 -3.44 -14.53 -14.21
N VAL A 16 -4.02 -13.52 -14.84
CA VAL A 16 -3.40 -12.21 -14.93
C VAL A 16 -3.20 -11.79 -13.50
N VAL A 17 -1.96 -11.84 -13.01
CA VAL A 17 -1.58 -11.11 -11.80
C VAL A 17 -1.85 -9.66 -12.13
N LEU A 18 -3.04 -9.19 -11.80
CA LEU A 18 -3.40 -7.79 -11.93
C LEU A 18 -2.51 -7.07 -10.93
N ALA A 19 -1.49 -6.39 -11.45
CA ALA A 19 -0.75 -5.41 -10.66
C ALA A 19 -1.78 -4.58 -9.90
N GLN A 20 -1.59 -4.40 -8.60
CA GLN A 20 -2.55 -3.68 -7.78
C GLN A 20 -2.61 -2.22 -8.24
N THR A 21 -3.59 -1.90 -9.06
CA THR A 21 -3.78 -0.57 -9.67
C THR A 21 -4.59 0.38 -8.77
N SER A 22 -5.10 -0.12 -7.66
CA SER A 22 -5.91 0.67 -6.72
C SER A 22 -5.74 0.21 -5.28
N ILE A 23 -5.86 1.15 -4.33
CA ILE A 23 -5.85 0.91 -2.89
C ILE A 23 -7.11 1.53 -2.29
N ALA A 24 -7.82 0.76 -1.45
CA ALA A 24 -9.06 1.19 -0.79
C ALA A 24 -10.17 1.65 -1.77
N GLY A 25 -10.11 1.21 -3.04
CA GLY A 25 -11.02 1.62 -4.11
C GLY A 25 -10.55 2.85 -4.90
N VAL A 26 -9.44 3.47 -4.52
CA VAL A 26 -8.84 4.61 -5.23
C VAL A 26 -7.78 4.10 -6.19
N ALA A 27 -7.94 4.36 -7.49
CA ALA A 27 -6.92 4.05 -8.47
C ALA A 27 -5.70 4.97 -8.30
N PHE A 28 -4.48 4.42 -8.44
CA PHE A 28 -3.29 5.26 -8.53
C PHE A 28 -3.42 6.20 -9.73
N GLY A 29 -2.99 7.46 -9.58
CA GLY A 29 -3.20 8.50 -10.59
C GLY A 29 -4.51 9.30 -10.44
N SER A 30 -5.44 8.87 -9.57
CA SER A 30 -6.65 9.65 -9.27
C SER A 30 -6.31 11.03 -8.71
N ASP A 31 -7.09 12.03 -9.11
CA ASP A 31 -6.99 13.36 -8.53
C ASP A 31 -7.46 13.39 -7.07
N TYR A 32 -7.05 14.44 -6.34
CA TYR A 32 -7.36 14.59 -4.91
C TYR A 32 -8.86 14.57 -4.61
N THR A 33 -9.68 15.26 -5.40
CA THR A 33 -11.12 15.38 -5.15
C THR A 33 -11.83 14.04 -5.33
N SER A 34 -11.52 13.33 -6.41
CA SER A 34 -12.06 11.99 -6.68
C SER A 34 -11.64 11.00 -5.60
N ALA A 35 -10.36 10.99 -5.23
CA ALA A 35 -9.84 10.13 -4.18
C ALA A 35 -10.49 10.44 -2.82
N LYS A 36 -10.61 11.71 -2.45
CA LYS A 36 -11.25 12.14 -1.22
C LYS A 36 -12.69 11.63 -1.11
N ASN A 37 -13.50 11.81 -2.16
CA ASN A 37 -14.89 11.35 -2.17
C ASN A 37 -15.00 9.83 -1.95
N ILE A 38 -14.15 9.03 -2.61
CA ILE A 38 -14.14 7.58 -2.45
C ILE A 38 -13.74 7.19 -1.02
N LEU A 39 -12.68 7.81 -0.49
CA LEU A 39 -12.15 7.50 0.83
C LEU A 39 -13.08 7.96 1.96
N GLU A 40 -13.70 9.13 1.86
CA GLU A 40 -14.68 9.60 2.85
C GLU A 40 -15.95 8.76 2.85
N ASN A 41 -16.41 8.27 1.69
CA ASN A 41 -17.51 7.31 1.63
C ASN A 41 -17.17 5.97 2.33
N LYS A 42 -15.92 5.56 2.28
CA LYS A 42 -15.46 4.30 2.88
C LYS A 42 -15.13 4.43 4.37
N TYR A 43 -14.44 5.48 4.76
CA TYR A 43 -13.84 5.63 6.09
C TYR A 43 -14.49 6.72 6.94
N GLY A 44 -15.41 7.50 6.38
CA GLY A 44 -15.98 8.70 7.01
C GLY A 44 -15.11 9.92 6.81
N GLN A 45 -15.38 10.98 7.55
CA GLN A 45 -14.68 12.24 7.43
C GLN A 45 -13.17 12.09 7.69
N GLN A 46 -12.37 12.72 6.85
CA GLN A 46 -10.91 12.79 7.03
C GLN A 46 -10.53 13.58 8.28
N LYS A 47 -9.32 13.39 8.78
CA LYS A 47 -8.77 14.16 9.91
C LYS A 47 -8.52 15.62 9.51
N TRP A 48 -8.56 16.49 10.49
CA TRP A 48 -8.35 17.94 10.34
C TRP A 48 -6.94 18.33 9.84
N ASP A 49 -5.93 17.46 10.07
CA ASP A 49 -4.56 17.65 9.59
C ASP A 49 -4.36 17.23 8.13
N SER A 50 -5.38 16.66 7.47
CA SER A 50 -5.34 16.38 6.04
C SER A 50 -5.18 17.67 5.24
N ASP A 51 -4.30 17.62 4.23
CA ASP A 51 -4.05 18.75 3.34
C ASP A 51 -4.00 18.29 1.88
N LYS A 52 -3.62 19.19 0.97
CA LYS A 52 -3.50 18.85 -0.45
C LYS A 52 -2.49 17.73 -0.76
N ASN A 53 -1.53 17.45 0.13
CA ASN A 53 -0.49 16.46 -0.09
C ASN A 53 -0.89 15.08 0.39
N TYR A 54 -1.82 14.99 1.34
CA TYR A 54 -2.33 13.71 1.83
C TYR A 54 -3.73 13.82 2.43
N ILE A 55 -4.44 12.68 2.44
CA ILE A 55 -5.69 12.47 3.17
C ILE A 55 -5.37 11.50 4.30
N HIS A 56 -5.74 11.86 5.53
CA HIS A 56 -5.45 11.10 6.74
C HIS A 56 -6.74 10.58 7.40
N PHE A 57 -6.72 9.31 7.78
CA PHE A 57 -7.75 8.69 8.61
C PHE A 57 -7.08 7.98 9.79
N GLU A 58 -7.69 8.08 10.97
CA GLU A 58 -7.25 7.36 12.16
C GLU A 58 -8.16 6.17 12.45
N ASN A 59 -7.55 5.12 13.02
CA ASN A 59 -8.26 3.99 13.60
C ASN A 59 -9.23 3.34 12.60
N LYS A 60 -8.70 2.91 11.46
CA LYS A 60 -9.47 2.26 10.39
C LYS A 60 -8.93 0.89 10.05
N GLU A 61 -9.83 0.04 9.57
CA GLU A 61 -9.50 -1.28 9.05
C GLU A 61 -9.22 -1.22 7.55
N TYR A 62 -8.15 -1.90 7.13
CA TYR A 62 -7.87 -2.17 5.73
C TYR A 62 -7.39 -3.62 5.56
N GLY A 63 -8.05 -4.37 4.68
CA GLY A 63 -7.70 -5.78 4.40
C GLY A 63 -7.79 -6.71 5.61
N GLY A 64 -8.71 -6.46 6.55
CA GLY A 64 -8.84 -7.23 7.79
C GLY A 64 -7.81 -6.89 8.86
N ILE A 65 -7.01 -5.82 8.65
CA ILE A 65 -6.01 -5.34 9.60
C ILE A 65 -6.43 -3.95 10.09
N TYR A 66 -6.39 -3.76 11.41
CA TYR A 66 -6.66 -2.48 12.03
C TYR A 66 -5.39 -1.66 12.15
N PHE A 67 -5.40 -0.46 11.56
CA PHE A 67 -4.29 0.49 11.58
C PHE A 67 -4.65 1.72 12.41
N ASN A 68 -3.68 2.26 13.13
CA ASN A 68 -3.85 3.52 13.85
C ASN A 68 -3.96 4.69 12.88
N ASP A 69 -3.14 4.71 11.84
CA ASP A 69 -3.12 5.78 10.85
C ASP A 69 -3.08 5.24 9.42
N LEU A 70 -3.89 5.84 8.57
CA LEU A 70 -3.90 5.63 7.12
C LEU A 70 -3.66 6.95 6.41
N TYR A 71 -2.54 7.05 5.70
CA TYR A 71 -2.19 8.21 4.87
C TYR A 71 -2.27 7.84 3.40
N PHE A 72 -3.05 8.60 2.63
CA PHE A 72 -3.14 8.51 1.17
C PHE A 72 -2.49 9.76 0.58
N ASN A 73 -1.35 9.59 -0.08
CA ASN A 73 -0.47 10.71 -0.44
C ASN A 73 -0.60 11.03 -1.93
N PHE A 74 -0.45 12.32 -2.24
CA PHE A 74 -0.56 12.87 -3.57
C PHE A 74 0.75 13.53 -3.99
N GLN A 75 1.18 13.23 -5.21
CA GLN A 75 2.26 13.93 -5.85
C GLN A 75 1.68 14.99 -6.78
N TYR A 76 2.27 16.18 -6.79
CA TYR A 76 1.83 17.27 -7.63
C TYR A 76 2.73 17.46 -8.84
N SER A 77 2.08 17.70 -9.99
CA SER A 77 2.70 18.23 -11.19
C SER A 77 1.93 19.49 -11.59
N GLY A 78 2.55 20.66 -11.40
CA GLY A 78 1.84 21.93 -11.50
C GLY A 78 0.74 22.04 -10.45
N SER A 79 -0.51 22.30 -10.89
CA SER A 79 -1.68 22.40 -10.02
C SER A 79 -2.42 21.07 -9.79
N ARG A 80 -2.07 20.01 -10.50
CA ARG A 80 -2.74 18.72 -10.42
C ARG A 80 -2.03 17.79 -9.43
N GLY A 81 -2.78 17.29 -8.45
CA GLY A 81 -2.33 16.26 -7.52
C GLY A 81 -2.80 14.88 -7.95
N TYR A 82 -1.90 13.90 -7.92
CA TYR A 82 -2.17 12.53 -8.29
C TYR A 82 -1.88 11.59 -7.11
N PHE A 83 -2.83 10.73 -6.78
CA PHE A 83 -2.64 9.68 -5.80
C PHE A 83 -1.51 8.75 -6.24
N ASN A 84 -0.43 8.66 -5.48
CA ASN A 84 0.74 7.88 -5.87
C ASN A 84 1.28 6.93 -4.82
N LYS A 85 0.93 7.11 -3.56
CA LYS A 85 1.36 6.19 -2.50
C LYS A 85 0.41 6.22 -1.32
N CYS A 86 0.43 5.17 -0.51
CA CYS A 86 -0.19 5.19 0.81
C CYS A 86 0.71 4.55 1.87
N VAL A 87 0.48 4.97 3.10
CA VAL A 87 1.22 4.53 4.28
C VAL A 87 0.21 4.20 5.37
N PHE A 88 0.21 2.95 5.82
CA PHE A 88 -0.65 2.48 6.91
C PHE A 88 0.24 2.06 8.07
N VAL A 89 -0.06 2.56 9.26
CA VAL A 89 0.81 2.41 10.43
C VAL A 89 0.06 1.81 11.62
N ILE A 90 0.69 0.86 12.29
CA ILE A 90 0.32 0.41 13.63
C ILE A 90 1.40 0.93 14.57
N TRP A 91 1.06 1.84 15.48
CA TRP A 91 1.99 2.36 16.46
C TRP A 91 2.26 1.35 17.58
N CYS A 92 3.49 1.31 18.05
CA CYS A 92 4.00 0.32 18.98
C CYS A 92 4.81 0.99 20.09
N ASN A 93 4.79 0.38 21.27
CA ASN A 93 5.50 0.90 22.44
C ASN A 93 7.02 0.64 22.38
N ASN A 94 7.44 -0.39 21.64
CA ASN A 94 8.84 -0.79 21.55
C ASN A 94 9.13 -1.57 20.25
N ALA A 95 10.42 -1.83 20.02
CA ALA A 95 10.91 -2.52 18.82
C ALA A 95 10.38 -3.96 18.67
N ASN A 96 10.19 -4.69 19.77
CA ASN A 96 9.73 -6.07 19.70
C ASN A 96 8.27 -6.13 19.27
N GLU A 97 7.42 -5.30 19.86
CA GLU A 97 6.03 -5.16 19.44
C GLU A 97 5.93 -4.75 17.95
N ALA A 98 6.76 -3.82 17.49
CA ALA A 98 6.79 -3.41 16.09
C ALA A 98 7.18 -4.56 15.14
N LYS A 99 8.13 -5.42 15.53
CA LYS A 99 8.47 -6.63 14.77
C LYS A 99 7.30 -7.62 14.70
N GLU A 100 6.62 -7.87 15.82
CA GLU A 100 5.45 -8.77 15.87
C GLU A 100 4.32 -8.23 15.00
N ARG A 101 4.03 -6.92 15.05
CA ARG A 101 3.02 -6.29 14.20
C ARG A 101 3.39 -6.30 12.72
N ARG A 102 4.66 -6.07 12.38
CA ARG A 102 5.17 -6.24 11.00
C ARG A 102 4.93 -7.66 10.51
N ASP A 103 5.28 -8.68 11.29
CA ASP A 103 5.12 -10.09 10.92
C ASP A 103 3.64 -10.48 10.81
N TYR A 104 2.77 -9.91 11.66
CA TYR A 104 1.32 -10.05 11.54
C TYR A 104 0.81 -9.48 10.20
N ILE A 105 1.23 -8.26 9.82
CA ILE A 105 0.88 -7.67 8.52
C ILE A 105 1.39 -8.55 7.39
N ALA A 106 2.66 -8.99 7.46
CA ALA A 106 3.27 -9.84 6.45
C ALA A 106 2.52 -11.18 6.29
N SER A 107 2.12 -11.81 7.40
CA SER A 107 1.33 -13.05 7.38
C SER A 107 -0.05 -12.86 6.72
N ALA A 108 -0.71 -11.73 6.94
CA ALA A 108 -2.00 -11.42 6.32
C ALA A 108 -1.86 -11.16 4.81
N VAL A 109 -0.88 -10.34 4.43
CA VAL A 109 -0.61 -9.99 3.03
C VAL A 109 -0.06 -11.18 2.24
N GLY A 110 0.77 -12.02 2.86
CA GLY A 110 1.37 -13.21 2.26
C GLY A 110 0.37 -14.30 1.84
N LYS A 111 -0.89 -14.19 2.27
CA LYS A 111 -1.98 -15.05 1.77
C LYS A 111 -2.36 -14.75 0.31
N TYR A 112 -2.04 -13.55 -0.16
CA TYR A 112 -2.44 -13.05 -1.47
C TYR A 112 -1.26 -12.73 -2.39
N TYR A 113 -0.05 -12.51 -1.80
CA TYR A 113 1.14 -12.10 -2.53
C TYR A 113 2.36 -12.91 -2.10
N ASN A 114 3.24 -13.20 -3.04
CA ASN A 114 4.57 -13.69 -2.72
C ASN A 114 5.37 -12.56 -2.05
N LEU A 115 5.92 -12.85 -0.88
CA LEU A 115 6.74 -11.91 -0.13
C LEU A 115 8.20 -12.29 -0.21
N TYR A 116 9.06 -11.29 -0.40
CA TYR A 116 10.51 -11.41 -0.38
C TYR A 116 11.05 -10.68 0.82
N GLU A 117 11.82 -11.40 1.65
CA GLU A 117 12.44 -10.85 2.84
C GLU A 117 13.77 -10.18 2.48
N LYS A 118 14.02 -9.00 3.06
CA LYS A 118 15.29 -8.27 3.00
C LYS A 118 15.65 -7.78 4.39
N THR A 119 16.93 -7.92 4.79
CA THR A 119 17.44 -7.28 6.00
C THR A 119 17.97 -5.89 5.64
N LEU A 120 17.51 -4.88 6.38
CA LEU A 120 17.95 -3.50 6.25
C LEU A 120 19.28 -3.26 7.01
N ASP A 121 19.97 -2.17 6.71
CA ASP A 121 21.25 -1.81 7.35
C ASP A 121 21.15 -1.64 8.88
N ASN A 122 19.97 -1.30 9.39
CA ASN A 122 19.68 -1.21 10.82
C ASN A 122 19.35 -2.55 11.49
N GLY A 123 19.49 -3.67 10.76
CA GLY A 123 19.24 -5.04 11.24
C GLY A 123 17.76 -5.44 11.31
N PHE A 124 16.81 -4.57 10.95
CA PHE A 124 15.41 -4.94 10.86
C PHE A 124 15.11 -5.65 9.55
N LYS A 125 14.21 -6.63 9.60
CA LYS A 125 13.66 -7.26 8.41
C LYS A 125 12.58 -6.38 7.78
N MET A 126 12.55 -6.38 6.46
CA MET A 126 11.51 -5.81 5.62
C MET A 126 10.99 -6.91 4.70
N TYR A 127 9.68 -6.93 4.46
CA TYR A 127 9.06 -7.74 3.43
C TYR A 127 8.65 -6.83 2.27
N GLN A 128 8.80 -7.32 1.05
CA GLN A 128 8.43 -6.61 -0.16
C GLN A 128 7.70 -7.56 -1.10
N GLY A 129 6.78 -7.02 -1.91
CA GLY A 129 5.99 -7.85 -2.80
C GLY A 129 5.15 -7.05 -3.79
N GLY A 130 4.40 -7.79 -4.61
CA GLY A 130 3.67 -7.26 -5.74
C GLY A 130 4.62 -6.94 -6.92
N GLU A 131 4.03 -6.74 -8.10
CA GLU A 131 4.76 -6.30 -9.29
C GLU A 131 4.41 -4.83 -9.55
N ASP A 132 5.42 -3.98 -9.72
CA ASP A 132 5.23 -2.60 -10.14
C ASP A 132 4.82 -2.58 -11.63
N PRO A 133 3.63 -2.07 -11.99
CA PRO A 133 3.19 -2.02 -13.37
C PRO A 133 4.06 -1.15 -14.27
N THR A 134 4.83 -0.22 -13.67
CA THR A 134 5.72 0.71 -14.40
C THR A 134 7.15 0.21 -14.49
N ASN A 135 7.57 -0.67 -13.57
CA ASN A 135 8.90 -1.25 -13.56
C ASN A 135 8.88 -2.64 -12.90
N LYS A 136 9.00 -3.69 -13.71
CA LYS A 136 8.93 -5.08 -13.26
C LYS A 136 10.03 -5.52 -12.29
N ASP A 137 11.11 -4.73 -12.19
CA ASP A 137 12.20 -4.98 -11.25
C ASP A 137 11.94 -4.38 -9.86
N ASN A 138 10.84 -3.62 -9.71
CA ASN A 138 10.45 -3.00 -8.46
C ASN A 138 9.25 -3.71 -7.83
N TYR A 139 9.18 -3.61 -6.51
CA TYR A 139 8.05 -4.08 -5.73
C TYR A 139 7.05 -2.96 -5.48
N VAL A 140 5.76 -3.34 -5.47
CA VAL A 140 4.65 -2.39 -5.30
C VAL A 140 4.49 -1.95 -3.86
N PHE A 141 4.82 -2.83 -2.90
CA PHE A 141 4.65 -2.53 -1.48
C PHE A 141 5.81 -3.07 -0.63
N PHE A 142 5.92 -2.47 0.56
CA PHE A 142 6.86 -2.84 1.60
C PHE A 142 6.15 -2.96 2.95
N ILE A 143 6.62 -3.89 3.79
CA ILE A 143 6.18 -4.05 5.17
C ILE A 143 7.42 -4.01 6.04
N ASP A 144 7.55 -2.97 6.86
CA ASP A 144 8.75 -2.74 7.65
C ASP A 144 8.45 -2.23 9.08
N VAL A 145 9.51 -2.00 9.82
CA VAL A 145 9.48 -1.38 11.15
C VAL A 145 9.90 0.08 11.02
N LEU A 146 9.04 0.98 11.47
CA LEU A 146 9.40 2.38 11.73
C LEU A 146 10.20 2.46 13.03
N VAL A 147 11.40 3.04 12.95
CA VAL A 147 12.28 3.28 14.08
C VAL A 147 12.16 4.75 14.49
N PRO A 148 12.06 5.05 15.79
CA PRO A 148 12.04 6.42 16.26
C PRO A 148 13.26 7.21 15.76
N SER A 149 13.02 8.37 15.16
CA SER A 149 14.08 9.25 14.64
C SER A 149 14.37 10.47 15.51
N GLY A 150 13.62 10.65 16.62
CA GLY A 150 13.79 11.79 17.51
C GLY A 150 12.88 11.72 18.73
N LYS A 151 12.99 12.75 19.59
CA LYS A 151 12.17 12.86 20.81
C LYS A 151 10.68 12.93 20.46
N GLY A 152 9.89 12.06 21.06
CA GLY A 152 8.43 11.98 20.83
C GLY A 152 8.02 11.11 19.65
N SER A 153 8.95 10.54 18.87
CA SER A 153 8.62 9.54 17.86
C SER A 153 8.48 8.15 18.49
N HIS A 154 7.65 7.31 17.86
CA HIS A 154 7.31 5.97 18.32
C HIS A 154 7.83 4.91 17.35
N TYR A 155 7.97 3.68 17.84
CA TYR A 155 8.07 2.52 16.97
C TYR A 155 6.74 2.30 16.27
N GLY A 156 6.79 1.69 15.09
CA GLY A 156 5.59 1.29 14.37
C GLY A 156 5.86 0.14 13.41
N ALA A 157 4.81 -0.60 13.06
CA ALA A 157 4.81 -1.47 11.92
C ALA A 157 4.08 -0.77 10.77
N ARG A 158 4.67 -0.79 9.57
CA ARG A 158 4.19 -0.04 8.43
C ARG A 158 3.95 -0.94 7.24
N LEU A 159 2.79 -0.75 6.59
CA LEU A 159 2.51 -1.22 5.24
C LEU A 159 2.54 0.01 4.31
N PHE A 160 3.40 -0.02 3.33
CA PHE A 160 3.65 1.09 2.43
C PHE A 160 3.47 0.64 0.98
N TYR A 161 2.62 1.32 0.23
CA TYR A 161 2.40 1.10 -1.21
C TYR A 161 2.91 2.28 -2.03
N GLY A 162 3.58 2.00 -3.15
CA GLY A 162 4.16 3.02 -4.04
C GLY A 162 5.56 3.48 -3.58
N PRO A 163 6.05 4.65 -4.03
CA PRO A 163 5.37 5.53 -4.98
C PRO A 163 5.30 4.96 -6.40
N TYR A 164 4.17 5.14 -7.05
CA TYR A 164 4.08 4.90 -8.50
C TYR A 164 4.54 6.14 -9.24
N ASN A 165 5.54 5.99 -10.08
CA ASN A 165 6.00 7.06 -10.98
C ASN A 165 5.08 7.08 -12.19
N TYR A 166 4.05 7.92 -12.16
CA TYR A 166 3.31 8.24 -13.37
C TYR A 166 4.17 9.16 -14.22
N VAL A 167 4.61 8.66 -15.38
CA VAL A 167 5.09 9.53 -16.44
C VAL A 167 3.87 10.30 -16.92
N ILE A 168 3.79 11.57 -16.54
CA ILE A 168 2.78 12.47 -17.07
C ILE A 168 3.23 12.73 -18.50
N GLU A 169 2.63 12.01 -19.46
CA GLU A 169 2.74 12.40 -20.85
C GLU A 169 2.13 13.80 -20.93
N ASN A 170 2.97 14.75 -21.29
CA ASN A 170 2.56 16.13 -21.56
C ASN A 170 1.64 16.09 -22.79
N PHE A 171 0.35 16.27 -22.54
CA PHE A 171 -0.61 16.59 -23.58
C PHE A 171 -0.60 18.09 -23.84
#